data_9719bb89957c3436ee2ee974e68fcbeb
#
_entry.id   9719bb89957c3436ee2ee974e68fcbeb
#
_cell.length_a   1.000
_cell.length_b   1.000
_cell.length_c   1.000
_cell.angle_alpha   90.00
_cell.angle_beta   90.00
_cell.angle_gamma   90.00
#
_symmetry.space_group_name_H-M   'P 1'
#
loop_
_entity.id
_entity.type
_entity.pdbx_description
1 polymer ?
#
loop_
_entity_poly.entity_id
_entity_poly.type
_entity_poly.pdbx_seq_one_letter_code
_entity_poly.pdbx_strand_id
1 'polypeptide(L)'
;RPLPETKMISSLPELARDVSLLSLCLGGINTVDLYELKKENYKDGIIGYKRAKTRHSRRDEAYIEMRVEPFIQSTFDKYLSHDENEEYLFNFHKRYSNSDSFNANVNNGIRKICADMGMKKEDYYCYYTFRHTWATIAQNDCDANLYEVAFGMNHSHGLNVTRGYVKIDFTPAWELNAKVIDFIFFSSKKSKQGKARDIEEPADKMFRISKKMMIYGRAYFKGDVVSELTDIGFS
;
A
#
# COMPACT_ATOMS: atom_id res chain seq x y z
N ARG A 1 30.57 -10.90 -22.93
CA ARG A 1 29.35 -11.70 -22.67
C ARG A 1 28.54 -10.95 -21.63
N PRO A 2 27.32 -10.56 -21.91
CA PRO A 2 26.44 -10.07 -20.85
C PRO A 2 26.21 -11.22 -19.86
N LEU A 3 26.32 -10.90 -18.57
CA LEU A 3 26.02 -11.84 -17.49
C LEU A 3 24.55 -12.24 -17.58
N PRO A 4 24.20 -13.51 -17.38
CA PRO A 4 22.81 -13.94 -17.44
C PRO A 4 21.98 -13.23 -16.38
N GLU A 5 20.77 -12.80 -16.74
CA GLU A 5 19.75 -12.13 -15.91
C GLU A 5 19.31 -12.91 -14.65
N THR A 6 20.01 -13.95 -14.29
CA THR A 6 19.68 -14.90 -13.22
C THR A 6 19.98 -14.40 -11.80
N LYS A 7 20.32 -13.13 -11.59
CA LYS A 7 20.75 -12.67 -10.27
C LYS A 7 20.05 -11.43 -9.76
N MET A 8 18.73 -11.44 -9.64
CA MET A 8 18.04 -10.61 -8.64
C MET A 8 16.66 -11.16 -8.29
N ILE A 9 16.61 -12.43 -7.90
CA ILE A 9 15.43 -12.90 -7.21
C ILE A 9 15.60 -12.45 -5.76
N SER A 10 14.86 -11.39 -5.39
CA SER A 10 14.80 -10.94 -4.00
C SER A 10 14.39 -12.10 -3.09
N SER A 11 14.99 -12.18 -1.90
CA SER A 11 14.56 -13.14 -0.89
C SER A 11 13.08 -12.92 -0.54
N LEU A 12 12.43 -13.94 0.00
CA LEU A 12 11.01 -13.81 0.35
C LEU A 12 10.73 -12.68 1.36
N PRO A 13 11.52 -12.49 2.44
CA PRO A 13 11.35 -11.34 3.31
C PRO A 13 11.61 -9.99 2.60
N GLU A 14 12.61 -9.91 1.73
CA GLU A 14 12.90 -8.70 0.97
C GLU A 14 11.76 -8.34 0.03
N LEU A 15 11.24 -9.29 -0.75
CA LEU A 15 10.06 -9.08 -1.58
C LEU A 15 8.87 -8.58 -0.75
N ALA A 16 8.59 -9.25 0.37
CA ALA A 16 7.46 -8.90 1.24
C ALA A 16 7.60 -7.50 1.82
N ARG A 17 8.82 -7.12 2.23
CA ARG A 17 9.14 -5.77 2.69
C ARG A 17 8.88 -4.72 1.61
N ASP A 18 9.42 -4.94 0.43
CA ASP A 18 9.33 -4.00 -0.69
C ASP A 18 7.88 -3.86 -1.20
N VAL A 19 7.16 -4.99 -1.33
CA VAL A 19 5.75 -5.00 -1.74
C VAL A 19 4.85 -4.34 -0.69
N SER A 20 5.16 -4.50 0.60
CA SER A 20 4.45 -3.79 1.67
C SER A 20 4.70 -2.28 1.64
N LEU A 21 5.93 -1.87 1.31
CA LEU A 21 6.28 -0.46 1.13
C LEU A 21 5.54 0.13 -0.07
N LEU A 22 5.51 -0.57 -1.20
CA LEU A 22 4.72 -0.17 -2.37
C LEU A 22 3.24 -0.04 -2.03
N SER A 23 2.67 -1.00 -1.28
CA SER A 23 1.28 -0.91 -0.85
C SER A 23 1.01 0.37 -0.05
N LEU A 24 1.81 0.60 0.98
CA LEU A 24 1.64 1.77 1.85
C LEU A 24 1.76 3.08 1.07
N CYS A 25 2.76 3.20 0.20
CA CYS A 25 3.04 4.43 -0.54
C CYS A 25 2.16 4.63 -1.79
N LEU A 26 1.34 3.65 -2.14
CA LEU A 26 0.35 3.72 -3.23
C LEU A 26 -1.09 3.67 -2.71
N GLY A 27 -1.38 4.35 -1.58
CA GLY A 27 -2.72 4.47 -1.03
C GLY A 27 -3.29 3.16 -0.49
N GLY A 28 -2.43 2.22 -0.09
CA GLY A 28 -2.84 0.90 0.39
C GLY A 28 -3.35 -0.01 -0.73
N ILE A 29 -2.76 0.02 -1.92
CA ILE A 29 -3.11 -0.87 -3.04
C ILE A 29 -3.10 -2.35 -2.61
N ASN A 30 -4.07 -3.15 -3.06
CA ASN A 30 -4.12 -4.58 -2.75
C ASN A 30 -3.11 -5.39 -3.58
N THR A 31 -2.71 -6.56 -3.07
CA THR A 31 -1.80 -7.46 -3.79
C THR A 31 -2.31 -7.87 -5.16
N VAL A 32 -3.60 -8.15 -5.29
CA VAL A 32 -4.21 -8.53 -6.57
C VAL A 32 -4.13 -7.37 -7.57
N ASP A 33 -4.46 -6.15 -7.13
CA ASP A 33 -4.39 -4.98 -7.99
C ASP A 33 -2.95 -4.70 -8.43
N LEU A 34 -1.99 -4.79 -7.49
CA LEU A 34 -0.56 -4.60 -7.77
C LEU A 34 -0.01 -5.67 -8.73
N TYR A 35 -0.45 -6.94 -8.57
CA TYR A 35 -0.04 -8.06 -9.42
C TYR A 35 -0.58 -7.91 -10.85
N GLU A 36 -1.83 -7.44 -11.01
CA GLU A 36 -2.52 -7.31 -12.29
C GLU A 36 -2.21 -6.02 -13.05
N LEU A 37 -1.45 -5.07 -12.47
CA LEU A 37 -1.08 -3.84 -13.18
C LEU A 37 -0.39 -4.15 -14.50
N LYS A 38 -0.87 -3.52 -15.56
CA LYS A 38 -0.29 -3.58 -16.91
C LYS A 38 0.56 -2.34 -17.19
N LYS A 39 1.44 -2.42 -18.17
CA LYS A 39 2.28 -1.29 -18.59
C LYS A 39 1.45 -0.07 -18.99
N GLU A 40 0.30 -0.29 -19.63
CA GLU A 40 -0.65 0.76 -20.00
C GLU A 40 -1.25 1.51 -18.78
N ASN A 41 -1.23 0.88 -17.60
CA ASN A 41 -1.71 1.49 -16.36
C ASN A 41 -0.72 2.51 -15.76
N TYR A 42 0.51 2.59 -16.26
CA TYR A 42 1.53 3.50 -15.76
C TYR A 42 1.94 4.49 -16.83
N LYS A 43 1.67 5.77 -16.59
CA LYS A 43 2.01 6.86 -17.49
C LYS A 43 2.35 8.11 -16.69
N ASP A 44 3.42 8.79 -17.07
CA ASP A 44 3.83 10.10 -16.52
C ASP A 44 3.92 10.11 -14.98
N GLY A 45 4.39 9.00 -14.38
CA GLY A 45 4.52 8.87 -12.93
C GLY A 45 3.21 8.55 -12.19
N ILE A 46 2.13 8.26 -12.92
CA ILE A 46 0.80 7.98 -12.37
C ILE A 46 0.42 6.54 -12.72
N ILE A 47 -0.10 5.80 -11.73
CA ILE A 47 -0.74 4.51 -11.93
C ILE A 47 -2.24 4.73 -11.95
N GLY A 48 -2.90 4.33 -13.05
CA GLY A 48 -4.36 4.34 -13.19
C GLY A 48 -4.90 2.93 -13.41
N TYR A 49 -5.78 2.46 -12.54
CA TYR A 49 -6.31 1.09 -12.63
C TYR A 49 -7.74 0.96 -12.11
N LYS A 50 -8.41 -0.11 -12.52
CA LYS A 50 -9.73 -0.49 -12.03
C LYS A 50 -9.58 -1.55 -10.95
N ARG A 51 -10.02 -1.26 -9.73
CA ARG A 51 -9.84 -2.13 -8.57
C ARG A 51 -10.51 -3.48 -8.76
N ALA A 52 -9.76 -4.57 -8.69
CA ALA A 52 -10.20 -5.93 -9.00
C ALA A 52 -11.46 -6.35 -8.21
N LYS A 53 -11.51 -6.09 -6.90
CA LYS A 53 -12.63 -6.49 -6.02
C LYS A 53 -13.96 -5.84 -6.39
N THR A 54 -13.98 -4.61 -6.92
CA THR A 54 -15.20 -3.79 -7.04
C THR A 54 -15.49 -3.27 -8.45
N ARG A 55 -14.61 -3.52 -9.42
CA ARG A 55 -14.78 -3.04 -10.81
C ARG A 55 -16.07 -3.45 -11.48
N HIS A 56 -16.60 -4.63 -11.15
CA HIS A 56 -17.83 -5.16 -11.75
C HIS A 56 -19.11 -4.73 -11.04
N SER A 57 -19.03 -4.16 -9.85
CA SER A 57 -20.19 -3.73 -9.05
C SER A 57 -20.42 -2.22 -9.04
N ARG A 58 -19.53 -1.44 -9.65
CA ARG A 58 -19.59 0.03 -9.66
C ARG A 58 -19.67 0.58 -11.08
N ARG A 59 -20.47 1.66 -11.26
CA ARG A 59 -20.60 2.35 -12.56
C ARG A 59 -19.32 2.99 -13.05
N ASP A 60 -18.45 3.48 -12.13
CA ASP A 60 -17.15 4.05 -12.41
C ASP A 60 -16.06 2.95 -12.52
N GLU A 61 -16.49 1.67 -12.58
CA GLU A 61 -15.62 0.49 -12.64
C GLU A 61 -14.52 0.49 -11.56
N ALA A 62 -14.75 1.21 -10.47
CA ALA A 62 -13.82 1.41 -9.39
C ALA A 62 -12.43 1.91 -9.87
N TYR A 63 -12.42 2.80 -10.87
CA TYR A 63 -11.19 3.42 -11.35
C TYR A 63 -10.58 4.33 -10.29
N ILE A 64 -9.25 4.30 -10.17
CA ILE A 64 -8.45 5.15 -9.28
C ILE A 64 -7.12 5.47 -9.94
N GLU A 65 -6.63 6.66 -9.66
CA GLU A 65 -5.26 7.06 -9.99
C GLU A 65 -4.46 7.33 -8.71
N MET A 66 -3.18 6.93 -8.73
CA MET A 66 -2.24 7.22 -7.66
C MET A 66 -0.88 7.63 -8.25
N ARG A 67 -0.35 8.74 -7.76
CA ARG A 67 0.97 9.22 -8.15
C ARG A 67 2.05 8.38 -7.45
N VAL A 68 3.04 7.95 -8.21
CA VAL A 68 4.25 7.31 -7.69
C VAL A 68 5.17 8.40 -7.16
N GLU A 69 5.26 8.52 -5.85
CA GLU A 69 6.08 9.54 -5.22
C GLU A 69 7.58 9.22 -5.40
N PRO A 70 8.45 10.23 -5.55
CA PRO A 70 9.89 10.03 -5.75
C PRO A 70 10.55 9.15 -4.69
N PHE A 71 10.03 9.18 -3.47
CA PHE A 71 10.50 8.37 -2.34
C PHE A 71 10.52 6.86 -2.62
N ILE A 72 9.52 6.34 -3.35
CA ILE A 72 9.42 4.90 -3.64
C ILE A 72 9.91 4.53 -5.03
N GLN A 73 10.37 5.50 -5.83
CA GLN A 73 10.70 5.27 -7.23
C GLN A 73 11.73 4.14 -7.40
N SER A 74 12.77 4.10 -6.58
CA SER A 74 13.79 3.05 -6.67
C SER A 74 13.25 1.64 -6.38
N THR A 75 12.32 1.53 -5.40
CA THR A 75 11.64 0.25 -5.11
C THR A 75 10.68 -0.12 -6.22
N PHE A 76 9.98 0.85 -6.80
CA PHE A 76 9.08 0.68 -7.92
C PHE A 76 9.84 0.15 -9.16
N ASP A 77 10.92 0.82 -9.52
CA ASP A 77 11.76 0.49 -10.70
C ASP A 77 12.41 -0.89 -10.56
N LYS A 78 12.78 -1.31 -9.35
CA LYS A 78 13.35 -2.63 -9.06
C LYS A 78 12.49 -3.78 -9.57
N TYR A 79 11.18 -3.60 -9.55
CA TYR A 79 10.22 -4.64 -9.94
C TYR A 79 9.60 -4.44 -11.31
N LEU A 80 9.92 -3.36 -12.03
CA LEU A 80 9.42 -3.14 -13.39
C LEU A 80 9.82 -4.28 -14.32
N SER A 81 8.90 -4.68 -15.18
CA SER A 81 9.19 -5.61 -16.27
C SER A 81 9.82 -4.83 -17.44
N HIS A 82 11.05 -5.20 -17.79
CA HIS A 82 11.77 -4.66 -18.94
C HIS A 82 11.58 -5.51 -20.21
N ASP A 83 10.81 -6.59 -20.15
CA ASP A 83 10.50 -7.44 -21.27
C ASP A 83 9.42 -6.78 -22.12
N GLU A 84 9.74 -6.40 -23.36
CA GLU A 84 8.81 -5.70 -24.26
C GLU A 84 7.58 -6.53 -24.62
N ASN A 85 7.70 -7.87 -24.59
CA ASN A 85 6.61 -8.79 -24.87
C ASN A 85 5.70 -9.05 -23.65
N GLU A 86 6.10 -8.60 -22.46
CA GLU A 86 5.31 -8.71 -21.24
C GLU A 86 4.30 -7.58 -21.14
N GLU A 87 3.01 -7.90 -20.96
CA GLU A 87 1.97 -6.90 -20.80
C GLU A 87 1.92 -6.30 -19.38
N TYR A 88 2.39 -7.06 -18.39
CA TYR A 88 2.35 -6.66 -16.99
C TYR A 88 3.43 -5.65 -16.64
N LEU A 89 3.08 -4.71 -15.76
CA LEU A 89 3.96 -3.64 -15.31
C LEU A 89 5.14 -4.18 -14.50
N PHE A 90 4.86 -5.13 -13.60
CA PHE A 90 5.85 -5.72 -12.72
C PHE A 90 6.22 -7.15 -13.12
N ASN A 91 7.44 -7.55 -12.80
CA ASN A 91 8.00 -8.88 -13.10
C ASN A 91 7.50 -10.00 -12.17
N PHE A 92 6.46 -9.76 -11.37
CA PHE A 92 5.90 -10.75 -10.45
C PHE A 92 5.37 -11.99 -11.17
N HIS A 93 4.86 -11.82 -12.38
CA HIS A 93 4.39 -12.92 -13.24
C HIS A 93 5.48 -13.92 -13.66
N LYS A 94 6.77 -13.51 -13.64
CA LYS A 94 7.89 -14.42 -13.89
C LYS A 94 8.13 -15.40 -12.73
N ARG A 95 7.63 -15.08 -11.54
CA ARG A 95 7.86 -15.84 -10.30
C ARG A 95 6.60 -16.51 -9.76
N TYR A 96 5.45 -15.94 -9.99
CA TYR A 96 4.17 -16.41 -9.43
C TYR A 96 3.15 -16.59 -10.55
N SER A 97 2.45 -17.72 -10.53
CA SER A 97 1.50 -18.11 -11.58
C SER A 97 0.17 -17.35 -11.51
N ASN A 98 -0.18 -16.80 -10.36
CA ASN A 98 -1.41 -16.04 -10.13
C ASN A 98 -1.29 -15.11 -8.90
N SER A 99 -2.25 -14.21 -8.76
CA SER A 99 -2.31 -13.23 -7.67
C SER A 99 -2.45 -13.87 -6.29
N ASP A 100 -3.11 -15.03 -6.17
CA ASP A 100 -3.26 -15.72 -4.89
C ASP A 100 -1.92 -16.30 -4.40
N SER A 101 -1.17 -16.93 -5.32
CA SER A 101 0.19 -17.39 -5.03
C SER A 101 1.11 -16.24 -4.65
N PHE A 102 1.04 -15.14 -5.36
CA PHE A 102 1.78 -13.92 -5.03
C PHE A 102 1.43 -13.42 -3.63
N ASN A 103 0.14 -13.23 -3.34
CA ASN A 103 -0.35 -12.77 -2.04
C ASN A 103 0.06 -13.71 -0.90
N ALA A 104 -0.06 -15.02 -1.08
CA ALA A 104 0.34 -16.01 -0.08
C ALA A 104 1.84 -15.91 0.25
N ASN A 105 2.69 -15.75 -0.77
CA ASN A 105 4.13 -15.61 -0.59
C ASN A 105 4.51 -14.29 0.07
N VAL A 106 3.90 -13.17 -0.32
CA VAL A 106 4.09 -11.88 0.35
C VAL A 106 3.73 -12.01 1.84
N ASN A 107 2.58 -12.58 2.18
CA ASN A 107 2.18 -12.79 3.58
C ASN A 107 3.13 -13.74 4.34
N ASN A 108 3.66 -14.76 3.69
CA ASN A 108 4.68 -15.64 4.29
C ASN A 108 5.98 -14.89 4.59
N GLY A 109 6.40 -14.00 3.68
CA GLY A 109 7.56 -13.12 3.92
C GLY A 109 7.32 -12.15 5.08
N ILE A 110 6.13 -11.54 5.16
CA ILE A 110 5.75 -10.67 6.29
C ILE A 110 5.80 -11.45 7.61
N ARG A 111 5.29 -12.69 7.66
CA ARG A 111 5.35 -13.52 8.86
C ARG A 111 6.79 -13.81 9.30
N LYS A 112 7.70 -14.05 8.34
CA LYS A 112 9.14 -14.22 8.66
C LYS A 112 9.71 -12.95 9.27
N ILE A 113 9.45 -11.77 8.69
CA ILE A 113 9.90 -10.48 9.24
C ILE A 113 9.34 -10.29 10.66
N CYS A 114 8.05 -10.58 10.89
CA CYS A 114 7.44 -10.48 12.22
C CYS A 114 8.12 -11.42 13.24
N ALA A 115 8.46 -12.64 12.82
CA ALA A 115 9.19 -13.59 13.66
C ALA A 115 10.59 -13.08 14.00
N ASP A 116 11.32 -12.58 13.01
CA ASP A 116 12.67 -12.01 13.19
C ASP A 116 12.65 -10.77 14.11
N MET A 117 11.54 -10.02 14.13
CA MET A 117 11.29 -8.93 15.06
C MET A 117 10.90 -9.40 16.47
N GLY A 118 10.85 -10.70 16.75
CA GLY A 118 10.47 -11.27 18.05
C GLY A 118 8.99 -11.05 18.40
N MET A 119 8.11 -10.88 17.42
CA MET A 119 6.68 -10.72 17.66
C MET A 119 6.03 -12.04 18.04
N LYS A 120 4.95 -12.01 18.84
CA LYS A 120 4.11 -13.19 19.07
C LYS A 120 3.29 -13.48 17.81
N LYS A 121 3.00 -14.77 17.54
CA LYS A 121 2.26 -15.19 16.32
C LYS A 121 0.88 -14.52 16.19
N GLU A 122 0.20 -14.30 17.30
CA GLU A 122 -1.09 -13.61 17.37
C GLU A 122 -1.05 -12.15 16.95
N ASP A 123 0.16 -11.55 16.95
CA ASP A 123 0.39 -10.16 16.61
C ASP A 123 1.00 -9.99 15.23
N TYR A 124 1.17 -11.07 14.46
CA TYR A 124 1.78 -10.98 13.14
C TYR A 124 0.92 -10.13 12.20
N TYR A 125 1.61 -9.36 11.37
CA TYR A 125 1.00 -8.60 10.31
C TYR A 125 0.61 -9.48 9.13
N CYS A 126 -0.31 -8.98 8.33
CA CYS A 126 -0.54 -9.42 6.98
C CYS A 126 -0.42 -8.21 6.03
N TYR A 127 -0.42 -8.47 4.74
CA TYR A 127 -0.35 -7.41 3.74
C TYR A 127 -1.45 -6.33 3.94
N TYR A 128 -2.65 -6.75 4.30
CA TYR A 128 -3.79 -5.84 4.50
C TYR A 128 -3.59 -4.86 5.65
N THR A 129 -2.71 -5.18 6.60
CA THR A 129 -2.33 -4.28 7.71
C THR A 129 -1.81 -2.94 7.21
N PHE A 130 -1.04 -2.92 6.11
CA PHE A 130 -0.46 -1.68 5.58
C PHE A 130 -1.53 -0.75 4.99
N ARG A 131 -2.60 -1.30 4.43
CA ARG A 131 -3.75 -0.54 4.00
C ARG A 131 -4.50 0.11 5.18
N HIS A 132 -4.69 -0.63 6.27
CA HIS A 132 -5.26 -0.07 7.51
C HIS A 132 -4.36 1.00 8.12
N THR A 133 -3.05 0.77 8.12
CA THR A 133 -2.06 1.74 8.60
C THR A 133 -2.15 3.05 7.81
N TRP A 134 -2.24 2.98 6.49
CA TRP A 134 -2.42 4.16 5.64
C TRP A 134 -3.67 4.93 6.02
N ALA A 135 -4.82 4.27 6.12
CA ALA A 135 -6.09 4.91 6.46
C ALA A 135 -6.08 5.55 7.85
N THR A 136 -5.51 4.85 8.83
CA THR A 136 -5.42 5.35 10.22
C THR A 136 -4.54 6.60 10.32
N ILE A 137 -3.39 6.61 9.62
CA ILE A 137 -2.49 7.76 9.60
C ILE A 137 -3.13 8.93 8.86
N ALA A 138 -3.77 8.66 7.71
CA ALA A 138 -4.46 9.69 6.94
C ALA A 138 -5.49 10.42 7.81
N GLN A 139 -6.29 9.68 8.57
CA GLN A 139 -7.34 10.25 9.43
C GLN A 139 -6.78 10.91 10.69
N ASN A 140 -5.90 10.23 11.43
CA ASN A 140 -5.54 10.63 12.79
C ASN A 140 -4.32 11.55 12.85
N ASP A 141 -3.47 11.53 11.83
CA ASP A 141 -2.18 12.22 11.84
C ASP A 141 -2.02 13.20 10.66
N CYS A 142 -2.87 13.09 9.62
CA CYS A 142 -2.86 13.97 8.46
C CYS A 142 -4.15 14.80 8.32
N ASP A 143 -5.00 14.83 9.35
CA ASP A 143 -6.24 15.61 9.42
C ASP A 143 -7.24 15.33 8.30
N ALA A 144 -7.18 14.16 7.66
CA ALA A 144 -8.12 13.78 6.62
C ALA A 144 -9.46 13.36 7.23
N ASN A 145 -10.55 13.85 6.68
CA ASN A 145 -11.87 13.36 7.06
C ASN A 145 -12.15 11.98 6.43
N LEU A 146 -13.17 11.28 6.92
CA LEU A 146 -13.52 9.93 6.46
C LEU A 146 -13.82 9.86 4.96
N TYR A 147 -14.36 10.92 4.37
CA TYR A 147 -14.63 10.99 2.94
C TYR A 147 -13.33 11.00 2.12
N GLU A 148 -12.35 11.80 2.53
CA GLU A 148 -11.03 11.88 1.88
C GLU A 148 -10.27 10.56 2.01
N VAL A 149 -10.29 9.95 3.20
CA VAL A 149 -9.68 8.63 3.42
C VAL A 149 -10.30 7.59 2.50
N ALA A 150 -11.61 7.54 2.47
CA ALA A 150 -12.32 6.59 1.68
C ALA A 150 -12.17 6.87 0.17
N PHE A 151 -12.08 8.14 -0.27
CA PHE A 151 -11.75 8.50 -1.64
C PHE A 151 -10.34 8.00 -2.03
N GLY A 152 -9.34 8.25 -1.20
CA GLY A 152 -7.96 7.75 -1.41
C GLY A 152 -7.85 6.23 -1.43
N MET A 153 -8.74 5.53 -0.71
CA MET A 153 -8.83 4.07 -0.71
C MET A 153 -9.74 3.51 -1.82
N ASN A 154 -10.35 4.36 -2.63
CA ASN A 154 -11.34 3.97 -3.64
C ASN A 154 -12.53 3.17 -3.07
N HIS A 155 -13.03 3.57 -1.89
CA HIS A 155 -14.27 3.04 -1.34
C HIS A 155 -15.47 3.77 -1.94
N SER A 156 -16.62 3.08 -2.09
CA SER A 156 -17.85 3.73 -2.53
C SER A 156 -18.46 4.58 -1.40
N HIS A 157 -18.88 5.78 -1.73
CA HIS A 157 -19.44 6.73 -0.75
C HIS A 157 -20.78 7.24 -1.19
N GLY A 158 -21.80 6.50 -1.34
CA GLY A 158 -23.16 7.03 -1.57
C GLY A 158 -23.38 8.08 -2.68
N LEU A 159 -22.30 8.70 -3.19
CA LEU A 159 -22.30 9.75 -4.23
C LEU A 159 -22.20 9.22 -5.66
N ASN A 160 -22.58 7.96 -5.87
CA ASN A 160 -22.46 7.29 -7.18
C ASN A 160 -23.21 8.01 -8.32
N VAL A 161 -24.27 8.73 -8.02
CA VAL A 161 -25.05 9.47 -9.02
C VAL A 161 -24.30 10.71 -9.47
N THR A 162 -23.72 11.48 -8.55
CA THR A 162 -23.00 12.74 -8.85
C THR A 162 -21.68 12.48 -9.60
N ARG A 163 -21.00 11.37 -9.31
CA ARG A 163 -19.76 10.99 -10.00
C ARG A 163 -19.92 10.74 -11.50
N GLY A 164 -21.10 10.38 -11.96
CA GLY A 164 -21.39 10.20 -13.38
C GLY A 164 -21.41 11.50 -14.20
N TYR A 165 -21.47 12.66 -13.54
CA TYR A 165 -21.58 13.98 -14.19
C TYR A 165 -20.31 14.81 -14.12
N VAL A 166 -19.33 14.41 -13.32
CA VAL A 166 -18.10 15.20 -13.06
C VAL A 166 -16.88 14.35 -13.39
N LYS A 167 -15.93 14.92 -14.15
CA LYS A 167 -14.61 14.30 -14.31
C LYS A 167 -13.95 14.25 -12.95
N ILE A 168 -13.58 13.05 -12.50
CA ILE A 168 -12.96 12.85 -11.20
C ILE A 168 -11.53 13.43 -11.25
N ASP A 169 -11.21 14.30 -10.30
CA ASP A 169 -9.85 14.77 -10.04
C ASP A 169 -9.27 13.94 -8.88
N PHE A 170 -8.20 13.21 -9.14
CA PHE A 170 -7.51 12.39 -8.13
C PHE A 170 -6.39 13.14 -7.40
N THR A 171 -6.11 14.39 -7.75
CA THR A 171 -5.09 15.23 -7.08
C THR A 171 -5.24 15.24 -5.55
N PRO A 172 -6.44 15.37 -4.96
CA PRO A 172 -6.60 15.31 -3.50
C PRO A 172 -6.16 13.98 -2.90
N ALA A 173 -6.36 12.86 -3.59
CA ALA A 173 -5.90 11.56 -3.13
C ALA A 173 -4.38 11.44 -3.18
N TRP A 174 -3.73 12.01 -4.20
CA TRP A 174 -2.28 12.04 -4.32
C TRP A 174 -1.65 12.91 -3.22
N GLU A 175 -2.21 14.09 -2.96
CA GLU A 175 -1.73 14.99 -1.91
C GLU A 175 -1.89 14.36 -0.51
N LEU A 176 -3.01 13.69 -0.25
CA LEU A 176 -3.20 12.96 1.00
C LEU A 176 -2.18 11.83 1.12
N ASN A 177 -1.93 11.08 0.05
CA ASN A 177 -0.93 10.03 0.04
C ASN A 177 0.48 10.57 0.33
N ALA A 178 0.85 11.70 -0.28
CA ALA A 178 2.12 12.38 -0.01
C ALA A 178 2.25 12.80 1.46
N LYS A 179 1.18 13.35 2.08
CA LYS A 179 1.16 13.68 3.51
C LYS A 179 1.38 12.45 4.41
N VAL A 180 0.75 11.32 4.08
CA VAL A 180 0.94 10.06 4.81
C VAL A 180 2.38 9.58 4.71
N ILE A 181 2.97 9.63 3.52
CA ILE A 181 4.39 9.29 3.30
C ILE A 181 5.30 10.22 4.11
N ASP A 182 5.07 11.53 4.04
CA ASP A 182 5.84 12.51 4.80
C ASP A 182 5.76 12.25 6.30
N PHE A 183 4.57 12.02 6.82
CA PHE A 183 4.37 11.70 8.23
C PHE A 183 5.16 10.47 8.67
N ILE A 184 5.11 9.39 7.88
CA ILE A 184 5.76 8.13 8.23
C ILE A 184 7.29 8.23 8.15
N PHE A 185 7.82 8.80 7.07
CA PHE A 185 9.23 8.66 6.75
C PHE A 185 10.06 9.92 7.04
N PHE A 186 9.46 11.11 6.97
CA PHE A 186 10.19 12.37 7.06
C PHE A 186 9.85 13.20 8.30
N SER A 187 8.60 13.11 8.82
CA SER A 187 8.25 13.85 10.03
C SER A 187 9.08 13.38 11.21
N SER A 188 10.11 14.15 11.53
CA SER A 188 10.87 13.97 12.76
C SER A 188 9.97 14.37 13.91
N LYS A 189 9.50 13.42 14.73
CA LYS A 189 9.12 13.80 16.10
C LYS A 189 10.34 14.51 16.67
N LYS A 190 10.21 15.77 17.03
CA LYS A 190 11.22 16.53 17.80
C LYS A 190 11.53 15.73 19.06
N SER A 191 12.43 14.76 18.99
CA SER A 191 12.99 14.10 20.14
C SER A 191 14.01 15.08 20.73
N LYS A 192 13.69 15.61 21.89
CA LYS A 192 14.71 16.21 22.78
C LYS A 192 15.77 15.14 23.01
N GLN A 193 17.03 15.49 22.69
CA GLN A 193 18.32 14.86 22.98
C GLN A 193 19.05 14.21 21.81
N GLY A 194 20.24 14.79 21.58
CA GLY A 194 21.19 14.36 20.59
C GLY A 194 21.83 13.01 20.94
N LYS A 195 21.56 12.05 20.08
CA LYS A 195 22.44 10.89 19.84
C LYS A 195 22.52 10.71 18.33
N ALA A 196 23.69 10.36 17.83
CA ALA A 196 23.92 10.01 16.44
C ALA A 196 22.83 9.03 16.00
N ARG A 197 22.12 9.34 14.91
CA ARG A 197 21.05 8.51 14.40
C ARG A 197 21.66 7.47 13.48
N ASP A 198 21.50 6.21 13.82
CA ASP A 198 21.55 5.16 12.81
C ASP A 198 20.50 5.49 11.76
N ILE A 199 20.88 5.53 10.49
CA ILE A 199 19.98 5.76 9.38
C ILE A 199 19.17 4.47 9.23
N GLU A 200 17.98 4.45 9.87
CA GLU A 200 17.04 3.32 9.80
C GLU A 200 16.51 3.23 8.37
N GLU A 201 16.57 2.04 7.77
CA GLU A 201 16.01 1.79 6.45
C GLU A 201 14.50 2.11 6.42
N PRO A 202 13.98 2.74 5.35
CA PRO A 202 12.57 3.16 5.27
C PRO A 202 11.57 2.03 5.55
N ALA A 203 11.86 0.83 5.08
CA ALA A 203 10.99 -0.33 5.30
C ALA A 203 10.97 -0.76 6.77
N ASP A 204 12.09 -0.72 7.48
CA ASP A 204 12.16 -1.06 8.90
C ASP A 204 11.38 -0.03 9.73
N LYS A 205 11.48 1.26 9.36
CA LYS A 205 10.67 2.32 9.95
C LYS A 205 9.18 2.09 9.73
N MET A 206 8.77 1.67 8.52
CA MET A 206 7.40 1.31 8.19
C MET A 206 6.88 0.17 9.08
N PHE A 207 7.65 -0.92 9.23
CA PHE A 207 7.25 -2.05 10.08
C PHE A 207 7.14 -1.65 11.55
N ARG A 208 8.07 -0.83 12.06
CA ARG A 208 8.03 -0.31 13.43
C ARG A 208 6.81 0.59 13.69
N ILE A 209 6.44 1.44 12.74
CA ILE A 209 5.27 2.30 12.84
C ILE A 209 4.00 1.46 12.77
N SER A 210 3.93 0.50 11.85
CA SER A 210 2.79 -0.42 11.74
C SER A 210 2.59 -1.22 13.02
N LYS A 211 3.67 -1.63 13.71
CA LYS A 211 3.59 -2.26 15.04
C LYS A 211 2.94 -1.35 16.08
N LYS A 212 3.33 -0.08 16.15
CA LYS A 212 2.69 0.90 17.05
C LYS A 212 1.21 1.06 16.74
N MET A 213 0.87 1.22 15.46
CA MET A 213 -0.51 1.42 15.02
C MET A 213 -1.41 0.22 15.33
N MET A 214 -0.92 -1.01 15.18
CA MET A 214 -1.69 -2.20 15.58
C MET A 214 -1.92 -2.29 17.08
N ILE A 215 -0.96 -1.89 17.91
CA ILE A 215 -1.13 -1.85 19.37
C ILE A 215 -2.20 -0.81 19.73
N TYR A 216 -2.16 0.38 19.14
CA TYR A 216 -3.16 1.43 19.36
C TYR A 216 -4.50 1.09 18.71
N GLY A 217 -4.52 0.53 17.51
CA GLY A 217 -5.73 0.12 16.80
C GLY A 217 -6.52 -0.94 17.57
N ARG A 218 -5.85 -1.93 18.18
CA ARG A 218 -6.53 -2.92 19.04
C ARG A 218 -7.15 -2.29 20.30
N ALA A 219 -6.56 -1.23 20.85
CA ALA A 219 -7.16 -0.49 21.96
C ALA A 219 -8.38 0.33 21.53
N TYR A 220 -8.38 0.86 20.31
CA TYR A 220 -9.50 1.59 19.71
C TYR A 220 -10.62 0.66 19.23
N PHE A 221 -10.30 -0.49 18.61
CA PHE A 221 -11.29 -1.44 18.10
C PHE A 221 -11.97 -2.32 19.19
N LYS A 222 -11.62 -2.18 20.43
CA LYS A 222 -12.34 -2.83 21.54
C LYS A 222 -13.57 -2.07 22.03
N GLY A 223 -13.84 -0.89 21.50
CA GLY A 223 -15.04 -0.09 21.79
C GLY A 223 -15.71 0.40 20.50
N ASP A 224 -16.96 0.06 20.32
CA ASP A 224 -18.04 0.61 19.46
C ASP A 224 -17.80 1.06 17.99
N VAL A 225 -16.57 1.18 17.52
CA VAL A 225 -16.29 1.62 16.14
C VAL A 225 -16.51 0.51 15.11
N VAL A 226 -16.59 -0.76 15.53
CA VAL A 226 -16.84 -1.89 14.62
C VAL A 226 -18.23 -1.83 13.98
N SER A 227 -19.24 -1.27 14.67
CA SER A 227 -20.60 -1.11 14.15
C SER A 227 -20.68 -0.04 13.07
N GLU A 228 -20.00 1.09 13.25
CA GLU A 228 -19.99 2.16 12.24
C GLU A 228 -19.22 1.78 10.96
N LEU A 229 -18.19 0.94 11.07
CA LEU A 229 -17.42 0.48 9.92
C LEU A 229 -18.11 -0.63 9.12
N THR A 230 -18.95 -1.44 9.76
CA THR A 230 -19.81 -2.44 9.10
C THR A 230 -20.94 -1.76 8.33
N ASP A 231 -21.53 -0.70 8.84
CA ASP A 231 -22.58 0.08 8.16
C ASP A 231 -22.07 0.85 6.94
N ILE A 232 -20.73 1.06 6.84
CA ILE A 232 -20.08 1.68 5.67
C ILE A 232 -19.54 0.63 4.67
N GLY A 233 -19.87 -0.65 4.84
CA GLY A 233 -19.51 -1.71 3.89
C GLY A 233 -18.11 -2.32 4.11
N PHE A 234 -17.61 -2.33 5.33
CA PHE A 234 -16.44 -3.10 5.75
C PHE A 234 -16.85 -4.54 6.14
N SER A 235 -17.24 -5.32 5.14
CA SER A 235 -17.38 -6.78 5.29
C SER A 235 -16.34 -7.49 4.43
#